data_3090c757581fe67f2d165887f4e5cc0e
#
_entry.id   3090c757581fe67f2d165887f4e5cc0e
#
_cell.length_a   1.000
_cell.length_b   1.000
_cell.length_c   1.000
_cell.angle_alpha   90.00
_cell.angle_beta   90.00
_cell.angle_gamma   90.00
#
_symmetry.space_group_name_H-M   'P 1'
#
loop_
_entity.id
_entity.type
_entity.pdbx_description
1 polymer ?
#
loop_
_entity_poly.entity_id
_entity_poly.type
_entity_poly.pdbx_seq_one_letter_code
_entity_poly.pdbx_strand_id
1 'polypeptide(L)'
;MIASALDRALDWTVFPGYTSLGYRLRAAAWDGGIPPGALAGRTVLVTGVSSGIGEAAVERLARLGARVHMVARDPERGATALERVGSKLEDSGIEAGSRLELERCDLSDLNSVRGFAADFAPRAPQLHGVLHNAGVLPPGRRRTPQGHELAFATNVLGPFLLTNLLLSSLRAGAPSRVVLASSGGMYTARLRPDDLELERREYDGARAYAHTKRIEVILAELWAERERASGVSFASFHPGWVDTPGLESSLPRFHRLLRPLLRDADQGADTAVWLLATAASEQRPGAFWHDRRPRPAHRVPWTRESDAERHRLWNELARITGWSEEEKGGR
;
A
#
# COMPACT_ATOMS: atom_id res chain seq x y z
N MET A 1 -26.46 14.34 7.52
CA MET A 1 -25.89 15.71 7.37
C MET A 1 -24.79 16.01 8.40
N ILE A 2 -24.97 15.75 9.71
CA ILE A 2 -23.97 16.01 10.76
C ILE A 2 -22.68 15.22 10.55
N ALA A 3 -22.80 13.91 10.24
CA ALA A 3 -21.63 13.05 9.97
C ALA A 3 -20.76 13.54 8.81
N SER A 4 -21.38 14.10 7.75
CA SER A 4 -20.64 14.64 6.60
C SER A 4 -19.96 15.98 6.90
N ALA A 5 -20.53 16.80 7.78
CA ALA A 5 -19.91 18.05 8.22
C ALA A 5 -18.72 17.78 9.16
N LEU A 6 -18.89 16.86 10.10
CA LEU A 6 -17.80 16.41 10.99
C LEU A 6 -16.64 15.81 10.19
N ASP A 7 -16.92 14.96 9.22
CA ASP A 7 -15.88 14.35 8.37
C ASP A 7 -15.11 15.40 7.57
N ARG A 8 -15.79 16.41 6.98
CA ARG A 8 -15.12 17.53 6.30
C ARG A 8 -14.23 18.34 7.24
N ALA A 9 -14.71 18.63 8.45
CA ALA A 9 -13.92 19.35 9.46
C ALA A 9 -12.65 18.55 9.85
N LEU A 10 -12.79 17.24 10.10
CA LEU A 10 -11.67 16.34 10.39
C LEU A 10 -10.72 16.16 9.20
N ASP A 11 -11.21 16.23 7.98
CA ASP A 11 -10.36 16.15 6.78
C ASP A 11 -9.56 17.44 6.57
N TRP A 12 -10.17 18.58 6.85
CA TRP A 12 -9.50 19.88 6.72
C TRP A 12 -8.44 20.10 7.79
N THR A 13 -8.68 19.60 9.01
CA THR A 13 -7.74 19.68 10.13
C THR A 13 -6.91 18.40 10.18
N VAL A 14 -5.68 18.41 9.66
CA VAL A 14 -4.75 17.26 9.65
C VAL A 14 -4.65 16.63 11.06
N PHE A 15 -4.53 17.45 12.08
CA PHE A 15 -4.70 17.12 13.48
C PHE A 15 -6.11 17.53 13.91
N PRO A 16 -7.00 16.77 14.39
CA PRO A 16 -7.02 15.40 14.88
C PRO A 16 -7.37 14.34 13.83
N GLY A 17 -7.63 14.72 12.59
CA GLY A 17 -8.13 13.81 11.54
C GLY A 17 -7.29 12.55 11.33
N TYR A 18 -5.96 12.63 11.55
CA TYR A 18 -5.05 11.50 11.35
C TYR A 18 -4.77 10.70 12.63
N THR A 19 -5.34 11.10 13.78
CA THR A 19 -5.17 10.43 15.07
C THR A 19 -6.19 9.32 15.29
N SER A 20 -6.02 8.54 16.37
CA SER A 20 -6.99 7.54 16.83
C SER A 20 -8.36 8.15 17.15
N LEU A 21 -8.39 9.40 17.65
CA LEU A 21 -9.66 10.11 17.90
C LEU A 21 -10.42 10.36 16.58
N GLY A 22 -9.73 10.88 15.55
CA GLY A 22 -10.35 11.11 14.25
C GLY A 22 -10.89 9.82 13.61
N TYR A 23 -10.14 8.73 13.73
CA TYR A 23 -10.59 7.41 13.30
C TYR A 23 -11.88 6.98 14.03
N ARG A 24 -11.90 7.02 15.36
CA ARG A 24 -13.07 6.60 16.17
C ARG A 24 -14.32 7.39 15.84
N LEU A 25 -14.17 8.71 15.68
CA LEU A 25 -15.29 9.58 15.32
C LEU A 25 -15.86 9.27 13.94
N ARG A 26 -15.00 8.93 12.96
CA ARG A 26 -15.45 8.51 11.63
C ARG A 26 -16.03 7.10 11.63
N ALA A 27 -15.39 6.18 12.35
CA ALA A 27 -15.83 4.79 12.44
C ALA A 27 -17.22 4.65 13.05
N ALA A 28 -17.55 5.48 14.04
CA ALA A 28 -18.89 5.53 14.63
C ALA A 28 -20.01 5.94 13.64
N ALA A 29 -19.63 6.54 12.49
CA ALA A 29 -20.56 6.97 11.46
C ALA A 29 -20.51 6.10 10.20
N TRP A 30 -19.82 4.95 10.22
CA TRP A 30 -19.81 4.03 9.08
C TRP A 30 -21.08 3.18 9.05
N ASP A 31 -21.67 3.11 7.89
CA ASP A 31 -22.85 2.26 7.65
C ASP A 31 -22.37 0.82 7.39
N GLY A 32 -22.48 -0.03 8.40
CA GLY A 32 -22.12 -1.45 8.33
C GLY A 32 -20.63 -1.75 8.39
N GLY A 33 -20.32 -2.99 8.74
CA GLY A 33 -18.99 -3.59 8.73
C GLY A 33 -18.69 -4.30 7.41
N ILE A 34 -17.48 -4.85 7.30
CA ILE A 34 -17.16 -5.81 6.24
C ILE A 34 -17.87 -7.13 6.62
N PRO A 35 -18.69 -7.72 5.73
CA PRO A 35 -19.36 -8.97 6.03
C PRO A 35 -18.39 -10.10 6.35
N PRO A 36 -18.69 -10.98 7.32
CA PRO A 36 -17.92 -12.19 7.53
C PRO A 36 -17.81 -13.00 6.24
N GLY A 37 -16.63 -13.54 5.96
CA GLY A 37 -16.41 -14.33 4.74
C GLY A 37 -16.36 -13.52 3.43
N ALA A 38 -16.30 -12.20 3.48
CA ALA A 38 -16.25 -11.33 2.28
C ALA A 38 -15.10 -11.67 1.31
N LEU A 39 -14.05 -12.33 1.81
CA LEU A 39 -12.90 -12.75 1.02
C LEU A 39 -12.77 -14.28 0.95
N ALA A 40 -13.84 -15.04 1.22
CA ALA A 40 -13.83 -16.49 1.10
C ALA A 40 -13.44 -16.93 -0.33
N GLY A 41 -12.46 -17.82 -0.44
CA GLY A 41 -11.94 -18.28 -1.74
C GLY A 41 -11.07 -17.26 -2.49
N ARG A 42 -10.75 -16.11 -1.89
CA ARG A 42 -9.91 -15.09 -2.50
C ARG A 42 -8.44 -15.24 -2.06
N THR A 43 -7.53 -15.04 -3.00
CA THR A 43 -6.07 -15.02 -2.77
C THR A 43 -5.59 -13.59 -2.76
N VAL A 44 -4.88 -13.19 -1.69
CA VAL A 44 -4.36 -11.82 -1.51
C VAL A 44 -2.87 -11.86 -1.21
N LEU A 45 -2.10 -11.00 -1.85
CA LEU A 45 -0.67 -10.77 -1.60
C LEU A 45 -0.51 -9.52 -0.74
N VAL A 46 0.23 -9.60 0.36
CA VAL A 46 0.50 -8.45 1.25
C VAL A 46 2.00 -8.28 1.41
N THR A 47 2.52 -7.09 1.15
CA THR A 47 3.92 -6.75 1.36
C THR A 47 4.15 -6.00 2.67
N GLY A 48 5.35 -6.16 3.28
CA GLY A 48 5.68 -5.46 4.52
C GLY A 48 4.93 -5.99 5.75
N VAL A 49 4.86 -7.29 5.89
CA VAL A 49 4.04 -8.02 6.87
C VAL A 49 4.71 -8.27 8.22
N SER A 50 6.00 -7.92 8.37
CA SER A 50 6.79 -8.28 9.55
C SER A 50 6.39 -7.55 10.84
N SER A 51 5.56 -6.51 10.76
CA SER A 51 5.05 -5.75 11.91
C SER A 51 3.99 -4.72 11.50
N GLY A 52 3.28 -4.14 12.49
CA GLY A 52 2.44 -2.97 12.33
C GLY A 52 1.26 -3.18 11.37
N ILE A 53 1.03 -2.21 10.47
CA ILE A 53 -0.13 -2.18 9.57
C ILE A 53 -0.24 -3.45 8.72
N GLY A 54 0.89 -3.92 8.16
CA GLY A 54 0.89 -5.12 7.29
C GLY A 54 0.52 -6.38 8.04
N GLU A 55 1.04 -6.58 9.25
CA GLU A 55 0.70 -7.71 10.11
C GLU A 55 -0.80 -7.69 10.49
N ALA A 56 -1.31 -6.52 10.92
CA ALA A 56 -2.73 -6.37 11.24
C ALA A 56 -3.64 -6.57 10.01
N ALA A 57 -3.22 -6.11 8.84
CA ALA A 57 -3.96 -6.35 7.60
C ALA A 57 -4.03 -7.85 7.26
N VAL A 58 -2.92 -8.58 7.39
CA VAL A 58 -2.88 -10.04 7.17
C VAL A 58 -3.88 -10.76 8.07
N GLU A 59 -3.85 -10.49 9.38
CA GLU A 59 -4.78 -11.09 10.33
C GLU A 59 -6.24 -10.84 9.93
N ARG A 60 -6.60 -9.59 9.64
CA ARG A 60 -7.97 -9.21 9.28
C ARG A 60 -8.42 -9.82 7.95
N LEU A 61 -7.56 -9.86 6.94
CA LEU A 61 -7.85 -10.49 5.64
C LEU A 61 -8.09 -12.00 5.79
N ALA A 62 -7.26 -12.68 6.58
CA ALA A 62 -7.42 -14.11 6.88
C ALA A 62 -8.73 -14.39 7.64
N ARG A 63 -9.10 -13.54 8.63
CA ARG A 63 -10.40 -13.62 9.34
C ARG A 63 -11.60 -13.42 8.41
N LEU A 64 -11.45 -12.64 7.34
CA LEU A 64 -12.46 -12.47 6.30
C LEU A 64 -12.51 -13.62 5.28
N GLY A 65 -11.65 -14.63 5.43
CA GLY A 65 -11.68 -15.84 4.61
C GLY A 65 -10.64 -15.88 3.48
N ALA A 66 -9.77 -14.87 3.36
CA ALA A 66 -8.72 -14.88 2.35
C ALA A 66 -7.63 -15.90 2.63
N ARG A 67 -7.03 -16.45 1.56
CA ARG A 67 -5.68 -17.01 1.58
C ARG A 67 -4.71 -15.86 1.39
N VAL A 68 -3.81 -15.62 2.34
CA VAL A 68 -2.91 -14.47 2.35
C VAL A 68 -1.47 -14.92 2.16
N HIS A 69 -0.83 -14.47 1.09
CA HIS A 69 0.60 -14.60 0.85
C HIS A 69 1.32 -13.42 1.50
N MET A 70 2.10 -13.71 2.51
CA MET A 70 2.80 -12.76 3.38
C MET A 70 4.20 -12.50 2.86
N VAL A 71 4.42 -11.39 2.14
CA VAL A 71 5.74 -11.08 1.55
C VAL A 71 6.62 -10.35 2.56
N ALA A 72 7.72 -10.98 2.94
CA ALA A 72 8.76 -10.43 3.79
C ALA A 72 10.12 -10.42 3.08
N ARG A 73 10.93 -9.39 3.34
CA ARG A 73 12.33 -9.35 2.89
C ARG A 73 13.20 -10.27 3.72
N ASP A 74 13.02 -10.21 5.03
CA ASP A 74 13.75 -10.97 6.04
C ASP A 74 12.91 -12.19 6.44
N PRO A 75 13.37 -13.42 6.14
CA PRO A 75 12.59 -14.63 6.39
C PRO A 75 12.37 -14.91 7.89
N GLU A 76 13.31 -14.57 8.78
CA GLU A 76 13.17 -14.80 10.22
C GLU A 76 12.10 -13.88 10.82
N ARG A 77 12.13 -12.60 10.46
CA ARG A 77 11.08 -11.66 10.86
C ARG A 77 9.72 -11.98 10.24
N GLY A 78 9.73 -12.52 9.02
CA GLY A 78 8.53 -13.02 8.35
C GLY A 78 7.94 -14.22 9.09
N ALA A 79 8.76 -15.21 9.46
CA ALA A 79 8.35 -16.39 10.22
C ALA A 79 7.77 -16.00 11.59
N THR A 80 8.46 -15.11 12.31
CA THR A 80 7.96 -14.60 13.60
C THR A 80 6.59 -13.90 13.46
N ALA A 81 6.36 -13.14 12.38
CA ALA A 81 5.07 -12.53 12.14
C ALA A 81 3.99 -13.57 11.76
N LEU A 82 4.35 -14.57 10.95
CA LEU A 82 3.47 -15.69 10.61
C LEU A 82 3.00 -16.44 11.87
N GLU A 83 3.91 -16.75 12.80
CA GLU A 83 3.59 -17.40 14.07
C GLU A 83 2.64 -16.55 14.92
N ARG A 84 2.92 -15.24 15.08
CA ARG A 84 2.05 -14.34 15.85
C ARG A 84 0.64 -14.24 15.28
N VAL A 85 0.52 -14.08 13.96
CA VAL A 85 -0.79 -14.02 13.30
C VAL A 85 -1.47 -15.37 13.33
N GLY A 86 -0.72 -16.47 13.11
CA GLY A 86 -1.22 -17.83 13.19
C GLY A 86 -1.87 -18.13 14.53
N SER A 87 -1.16 -17.88 15.63
CA SER A 87 -1.72 -18.08 17.00
C SER A 87 -3.02 -17.31 17.22
N LYS A 88 -3.10 -16.04 16.78
CA LYS A 88 -4.32 -15.23 16.92
C LYS A 88 -5.51 -15.77 16.10
N LEU A 89 -5.24 -16.38 14.95
CA LEU A 89 -6.28 -17.02 14.12
C LEU A 89 -6.75 -18.32 14.81
N GLU A 90 -5.83 -19.14 15.29
CA GLU A 90 -6.13 -20.41 15.98
C GLU A 90 -6.91 -20.18 17.28
N ASP A 91 -6.53 -19.18 18.08
CA ASP A 91 -7.29 -18.74 19.27
C ASP A 91 -8.74 -18.35 18.93
N SER A 92 -9.02 -18.05 17.67
CA SER A 92 -10.36 -17.70 17.15
C SER A 92 -11.02 -18.85 16.39
N GLY A 93 -10.42 -20.05 16.42
CA GLY A 93 -10.95 -21.23 15.74
C GLY A 93 -10.74 -21.24 14.22
N ILE A 94 -9.79 -20.43 13.70
CA ILE A 94 -9.46 -20.36 12.27
C ILE A 94 -8.13 -21.07 12.06
N GLU A 95 -8.11 -22.10 11.22
CA GLU A 95 -6.91 -22.86 10.87
C GLU A 95 -5.93 -21.97 10.08
N ALA A 96 -4.81 -21.60 10.70
CA ALA A 96 -3.81 -20.69 10.13
C ALA A 96 -3.13 -21.26 8.88
N GLY A 97 -2.79 -22.56 8.89
CA GLY A 97 -2.10 -23.22 7.77
C GLY A 97 -2.87 -23.20 6.44
N SER A 98 -4.20 -23.14 6.51
CA SER A 98 -5.05 -22.99 5.32
C SER A 98 -5.18 -21.55 4.82
N ARG A 99 -4.74 -20.56 5.61
CA ARG A 99 -4.94 -19.13 5.37
C ARG A 99 -3.67 -18.35 5.09
N LEU A 100 -2.54 -18.77 5.62
CA LEU A 100 -1.30 -17.99 5.60
C LEU A 100 -0.19 -18.75 4.88
N GLU A 101 0.54 -18.05 4.03
CA GLU A 101 1.73 -18.56 3.36
C GLU A 101 2.81 -17.48 3.36
N LEU A 102 4.02 -17.81 3.84
CA LEU A 102 5.14 -16.87 3.87
C LEU A 102 5.91 -16.92 2.57
N GLU A 103 6.14 -15.75 2.01
CA GLU A 103 6.88 -15.53 0.77
C GLU A 103 8.09 -14.62 1.01
N ARG A 104 9.19 -14.88 0.30
CA ARG A 104 10.39 -14.05 0.38
C ARG A 104 10.53 -13.16 -0.86
N CYS A 105 10.58 -11.84 -0.66
CA CYS A 105 10.92 -10.87 -1.70
C CYS A 105 11.50 -9.60 -1.09
N ASP A 106 12.64 -9.14 -1.60
CA ASP A 106 13.16 -7.79 -1.32
C ASP A 106 12.71 -6.84 -2.42
N LEU A 107 11.75 -5.98 -2.11
CA LEU A 107 11.20 -5.00 -3.06
C LEU A 107 12.23 -3.93 -3.47
N SER A 108 13.33 -3.78 -2.73
CA SER A 108 14.41 -2.85 -3.10
C SER A 108 15.36 -3.43 -4.14
N ASP A 109 15.27 -4.72 -4.42
CA ASP A 109 16.06 -5.44 -5.42
C ASP A 109 15.18 -5.91 -6.58
N LEU A 110 15.30 -5.29 -7.75
CA LEU A 110 14.49 -5.61 -8.92
C LEU A 110 14.68 -7.04 -9.42
N ASN A 111 15.86 -7.65 -9.19
CA ASN A 111 16.08 -9.06 -9.52
C ASN A 111 15.28 -9.99 -8.58
N SER A 112 15.25 -9.64 -7.28
CA SER A 112 14.41 -10.35 -6.30
C SER A 112 12.93 -10.26 -6.68
N VAL A 113 12.45 -9.08 -7.10
CA VAL A 113 11.07 -8.88 -7.54
C VAL A 113 10.74 -9.73 -8.77
N ARG A 114 11.62 -9.76 -9.79
CA ARG A 114 11.43 -10.58 -10.99
C ARG A 114 11.41 -12.07 -10.68
N GLY A 115 12.38 -12.54 -9.90
CA GLY A 115 12.46 -13.94 -9.47
C GLY A 115 11.23 -14.37 -8.70
N PHE A 116 10.80 -13.55 -7.74
CA PHE A 116 9.58 -13.80 -6.98
C PHE A 116 8.34 -13.84 -7.88
N ALA A 117 8.13 -12.87 -8.77
CA ALA A 117 6.97 -12.86 -9.65
C ALA A 117 6.92 -14.06 -10.59
N ALA A 118 8.07 -14.49 -11.13
CA ALA A 118 8.17 -15.66 -12.01
C ALA A 118 7.81 -16.98 -11.29
N ASP A 119 8.20 -17.13 -10.02
CA ASP A 119 7.86 -18.28 -9.19
C ASP A 119 6.41 -18.22 -8.68
N PHE A 120 5.93 -17.05 -8.30
CA PHE A 120 4.64 -16.85 -7.67
C PHE A 120 3.47 -16.93 -8.65
N ALA A 121 3.58 -16.32 -9.84
CA ALA A 121 2.46 -16.24 -10.78
C ALA A 121 1.88 -17.61 -11.17
N PRO A 122 2.69 -18.67 -11.44
CA PRO A 122 2.16 -20.01 -11.70
C PRO A 122 1.46 -20.66 -10.49
N ARG A 123 1.87 -20.32 -9.25
CA ARG A 123 1.25 -20.82 -8.01
C ARG A 123 -0.05 -20.10 -7.66
N ALA A 124 -0.20 -18.85 -8.11
CA ALA A 124 -1.37 -18.01 -7.89
C ALA A 124 -1.92 -17.48 -9.23
N PRO A 125 -2.42 -18.36 -10.12
CA PRO A 125 -2.88 -17.95 -11.45
C PRO A 125 -4.10 -17.02 -11.40
N GLN A 126 -4.84 -17.03 -10.29
CA GLN A 126 -5.92 -16.10 -9.99
C GLN A 126 -5.58 -15.34 -8.71
N LEU A 127 -5.16 -14.09 -8.85
CA LEU A 127 -4.84 -13.21 -7.74
C LEU A 127 -5.95 -12.17 -7.58
N HIS A 128 -6.55 -12.11 -6.41
CA HIS A 128 -7.73 -11.28 -6.17
C HIS A 128 -7.40 -9.95 -5.47
N GLY A 129 -6.22 -9.85 -4.85
CA GLY A 129 -5.79 -8.62 -4.21
C GLY A 129 -4.29 -8.52 -4.03
N VAL A 130 -3.77 -7.30 -4.10
CA VAL A 130 -2.39 -6.96 -3.71
C VAL A 130 -2.46 -5.75 -2.79
N LEU A 131 -1.86 -5.86 -1.61
CA LEU A 131 -1.60 -4.74 -0.71
C LEU A 131 -0.11 -4.42 -0.73
N HIS A 132 0.26 -3.33 -1.40
CA HIS A 132 1.58 -2.74 -1.28
C HIS A 132 1.66 -1.89 -0.01
N ASN A 133 2.01 -2.55 1.10
CA ASN A 133 2.16 -1.89 2.40
C ASN A 133 3.62 -1.69 2.80
N ALA A 134 4.55 -2.46 2.23
CA ALA A 134 5.97 -2.26 2.48
C ALA A 134 6.40 -0.84 2.12
N GLY A 135 7.15 -0.21 3.02
CA GLY A 135 7.70 1.11 2.79
C GLY A 135 8.82 1.43 3.77
N VAL A 136 9.75 2.25 3.35
CA VAL A 136 10.89 2.68 4.16
C VAL A 136 11.07 4.19 4.11
N LEU A 137 11.57 4.76 5.20
CA LEU A 137 11.90 6.18 5.37
C LEU A 137 13.30 6.26 6.01
N PRO A 138 14.37 6.08 5.23
CA PRO A 138 15.72 6.17 5.75
C PRO A 138 16.07 7.63 6.10
N PRO A 139 16.75 7.88 7.25
CA PRO A 139 17.11 9.24 7.65
C PRO A 139 18.19 9.87 6.74
N GLY A 140 19.00 9.04 6.10
CA GLY A 140 20.06 9.44 5.16
C GLY A 140 19.98 8.67 3.85
N ARG A 141 20.61 9.21 2.79
CA ARG A 141 20.62 8.57 1.47
C ARG A 141 21.32 7.21 1.57
N ARG A 142 20.62 6.19 1.13
CA ARG A 142 21.14 4.83 0.95
C ARG A 142 20.83 4.37 -0.45
N ARG A 143 21.71 3.56 -1.04
CA ARG A 143 21.52 3.00 -2.38
C ARG A 143 21.37 1.48 -2.32
N THR A 144 20.56 0.97 -3.21
CA THR A 144 20.45 -0.48 -3.47
C THR A 144 21.67 -0.98 -4.24
N PRO A 145 21.88 -2.30 -4.36
CA PRO A 145 22.93 -2.85 -5.21
C PRO A 145 22.85 -2.40 -6.68
N GLN A 146 21.64 -2.12 -7.18
CA GLN A 146 21.44 -1.57 -8.54
C GLN A 146 21.66 -0.05 -8.63
N GLY A 147 22.05 0.61 -7.52
CA GLY A 147 22.36 2.04 -7.49
C GLY A 147 21.19 2.97 -7.20
N HIS A 148 19.97 2.47 -7.05
CA HIS A 148 18.77 3.28 -6.79
C HIS A 148 18.68 3.75 -5.34
N GLU A 149 18.08 4.93 -5.11
CA GLU A 149 17.78 5.41 -3.77
C GLU A 149 16.81 4.45 -3.07
N LEU A 150 17.10 4.08 -1.81
CA LEU A 150 16.45 2.97 -1.12
C LEU A 150 14.93 3.16 -0.95
N ALA A 151 14.47 4.38 -0.60
CA ALA A 151 13.03 4.63 -0.46
C ALA A 151 12.35 4.60 -1.84
N PHE A 152 12.96 5.16 -2.87
CA PHE A 152 12.44 5.10 -4.23
C PHE A 152 12.36 3.66 -4.75
N ALA A 153 13.41 2.87 -4.54
CA ALA A 153 13.42 1.46 -4.94
C ALA A 153 12.31 0.66 -4.24
N THR A 154 12.24 0.77 -2.90
CA THR A 154 11.30 -0.03 -2.10
C THR A 154 9.85 0.40 -2.27
N ASN A 155 9.60 1.73 -2.25
CA ASN A 155 8.23 2.26 -2.21
C ASN A 155 7.64 2.42 -3.62
N VAL A 156 8.48 2.54 -4.67
CA VAL A 156 8.02 2.84 -6.03
C VAL A 156 8.41 1.77 -7.03
N LEU A 157 9.72 1.53 -7.25
CA LEU A 157 10.18 0.62 -8.30
C LEU A 157 9.71 -0.82 -8.08
N GLY A 158 9.86 -1.33 -6.85
CA GLY A 158 9.42 -2.67 -6.47
C GLY A 158 7.91 -2.87 -6.69
N PRO A 159 7.05 -2.04 -6.10
CA PRO A 159 5.61 -2.10 -6.34
C PRO A 159 5.22 -1.93 -7.81
N PHE A 160 5.87 -1.01 -8.55
CA PHE A 160 5.62 -0.83 -9.98
C PHE A 160 5.92 -2.11 -10.76
N LEU A 161 7.10 -2.67 -10.58
CA LEU A 161 7.52 -3.88 -11.29
C LEU A 161 6.65 -5.08 -10.90
N LEU A 162 6.44 -5.30 -9.59
CA LEU A 162 5.67 -6.44 -9.09
C LEU A 162 4.22 -6.41 -9.59
N THR A 163 3.56 -5.25 -9.52
CA THR A 163 2.18 -5.11 -10.02
C THR A 163 2.10 -5.46 -11.50
N ASN A 164 3.00 -4.89 -12.31
CA ASN A 164 2.96 -5.12 -13.75
C ASN A 164 3.27 -6.58 -14.15
N LEU A 165 4.17 -7.25 -13.43
CA LEU A 165 4.46 -8.69 -13.64
C LEU A 165 3.29 -9.60 -13.21
N LEU A 166 2.47 -9.17 -12.26
CA LEU A 166 1.32 -9.94 -11.76
C LEU A 166 -0.02 -9.55 -12.42
N LEU A 167 -0.03 -8.65 -13.41
CA LEU A 167 -1.27 -8.19 -14.05
C LEU A 167 -2.09 -9.34 -14.68
N SER A 168 -1.45 -10.34 -15.27
CA SER A 168 -2.15 -11.49 -15.85
C SER A 168 -2.93 -12.27 -14.77
N SER A 169 -2.30 -12.56 -13.62
CA SER A 169 -2.97 -13.21 -12.48
C SER A 169 -4.07 -12.35 -11.89
N LEU A 170 -3.87 -11.02 -11.80
CA LEU A 170 -4.88 -10.08 -11.31
C LEU A 170 -6.10 -10.01 -12.25
N ARG A 171 -5.88 -10.00 -13.56
CA ARG A 171 -6.97 -10.04 -14.56
C ARG A 171 -7.73 -11.36 -14.51
N ALA A 172 -7.03 -12.48 -14.37
CA ALA A 172 -7.64 -13.80 -14.22
C ALA A 172 -8.42 -13.96 -12.90
N GLY A 173 -8.03 -13.23 -11.84
CA GLY A 173 -8.73 -13.18 -10.57
C GLY A 173 -9.81 -12.08 -10.46
N ALA A 174 -10.17 -11.43 -11.57
CA ALA A 174 -11.15 -10.34 -11.54
C ALA A 174 -12.52 -10.79 -10.98
N PRO A 175 -13.21 -9.93 -10.21
CA PRO A 175 -12.82 -8.60 -9.79
C PRO A 175 -11.70 -8.62 -8.75
N SER A 176 -10.60 -7.96 -9.07
CA SER A 176 -9.39 -7.92 -8.24
C SER A 176 -9.00 -6.48 -7.89
N ARG A 177 -8.16 -6.31 -6.87
CA ARG A 177 -7.84 -4.98 -6.31
C ARG A 177 -6.36 -4.84 -5.97
N VAL A 178 -5.77 -3.73 -6.36
CA VAL A 178 -4.41 -3.33 -5.96
C VAL A 178 -4.50 -2.07 -5.11
N VAL A 179 -4.00 -2.15 -3.89
CA VAL A 179 -4.06 -1.07 -2.90
C VAL A 179 -2.65 -0.69 -2.48
N LEU A 180 -2.31 0.61 -2.59
CA LEU A 180 -1.00 1.15 -2.23
C LEU A 180 -1.09 1.98 -0.94
N ALA A 181 -0.25 1.64 0.04
CA ALA A 181 -0.15 2.36 1.30
C ALA A 181 0.65 3.65 1.14
N SER A 182 -0.01 4.72 0.74
CA SER A 182 0.57 6.06 0.68
C SER A 182 0.60 6.72 2.06
N SER A 183 0.71 8.04 2.12
CA SER A 183 0.82 8.82 3.37
C SER A 183 0.26 10.23 3.18
N GLY A 184 -0.20 10.84 4.26
CA GLY A 184 -0.53 12.28 4.27
C GLY A 184 0.65 13.19 3.91
N GLY A 185 1.89 12.71 4.07
CA GLY A 185 3.09 13.42 3.61
C GLY A 185 3.09 13.74 2.11
N MET A 186 2.39 12.96 1.30
CA MET A 186 2.29 13.19 -0.15
C MET A 186 1.70 14.56 -0.51
N TYR A 187 0.90 15.17 0.36
CA TYR A 187 0.34 16.50 0.15
C TYR A 187 1.40 17.62 0.12
N THR A 188 2.58 17.37 0.67
CA THR A 188 3.69 18.32 0.68
C THR A 188 4.65 18.15 -0.50
N ALA A 189 4.47 17.11 -1.31
CA ALA A 189 5.37 16.76 -2.40
C ALA A 189 4.76 17.05 -3.77
N ARG A 190 5.58 17.63 -4.66
CA ARG A 190 5.30 17.72 -6.10
C ARG A 190 6.05 16.61 -6.81
N LEU A 191 5.44 16.02 -7.85
CA LEU A 191 6.14 15.12 -8.76
C LEU A 191 7.33 15.81 -9.42
N ARG A 192 8.46 15.11 -9.52
CA ARG A 192 9.68 15.54 -10.20
C ARG A 192 10.14 14.46 -11.18
N PRO A 193 9.53 14.40 -12.36
CA PRO A 193 9.79 13.31 -13.32
C PRO A 193 11.22 13.32 -13.85
N ASP A 194 11.92 14.46 -13.78
CA ASP A 194 13.33 14.61 -14.19
C ASP A 194 14.33 14.37 -13.06
N ASP A 195 13.84 14.06 -11.85
CA ASP A 195 14.67 13.86 -10.64
C ASP A 195 13.92 12.98 -9.64
N LEU A 196 13.55 11.78 -10.06
CA LEU A 196 12.76 10.84 -9.26
C LEU A 196 13.43 10.41 -7.96
N GLU A 197 14.76 10.35 -7.99
CA GLU A 197 15.59 9.95 -6.83
C GLU A 197 16.11 11.15 -6.01
N LEU A 198 15.65 12.37 -6.36
CA LEU A 198 16.02 13.64 -5.70
C LEU A 198 17.54 13.84 -5.59
N GLU A 199 18.28 13.56 -6.67
CA GLU A 199 19.74 13.67 -6.70
C GLU A 199 20.27 15.11 -6.81
N ARG A 200 19.46 16.01 -7.40
CA ARG A 200 19.86 17.41 -7.67
C ARG A 200 19.82 18.30 -6.44
N ARG A 201 19.56 17.74 -5.26
CA ARG A 201 19.42 18.49 -3.99
C ARG A 201 20.07 17.76 -2.84
N GLU A 202 20.36 18.49 -1.79
CA GLU A 202 20.72 17.88 -0.51
C GLU A 202 19.59 16.91 -0.08
N TYR A 203 20.00 15.72 0.33
CA TYR A 203 19.08 14.65 0.68
C TYR A 203 18.37 14.95 2.01
N ASP A 204 17.08 14.82 1.98
CA ASP A 204 16.19 14.85 3.14
C ASP A 204 15.27 13.63 3.06
N GLY A 205 15.40 12.72 4.03
CA GLY A 205 14.64 11.46 4.04
C GLY A 205 13.14 11.67 4.09
N ALA A 206 12.64 12.67 4.84
CA ALA A 206 11.21 12.96 4.91
C ALA A 206 10.67 13.47 3.57
N ARG A 207 11.46 14.30 2.87
CA ARG A 207 11.13 14.79 1.53
C ARG A 207 11.15 13.67 0.50
N ALA A 208 12.17 12.81 0.55
CA ALA A 208 12.29 11.64 -0.33
C ALA A 208 11.08 10.71 -0.13
N TYR A 209 10.76 10.40 1.12
CA TYR A 209 9.58 9.60 1.45
C TYR A 209 8.28 10.25 0.95
N ALA A 210 8.05 11.54 1.24
CA ALA A 210 6.85 12.25 0.78
C ALA A 210 6.72 12.22 -0.76
N HIS A 211 7.84 12.31 -1.49
CA HIS A 211 7.88 12.20 -2.94
C HIS A 211 7.50 10.79 -3.41
N THR A 212 8.04 9.73 -2.80
CA THR A 212 7.62 8.35 -3.13
C THR A 212 6.13 8.13 -2.88
N LYS A 213 5.60 8.69 -1.77
CA LYS A 213 4.17 8.57 -1.43
C LYS A 213 3.25 9.38 -2.37
N ARG A 214 3.75 10.47 -2.97
CA ARG A 214 3.07 11.16 -4.08
C ARG A 214 3.04 10.28 -5.33
N ILE A 215 4.16 9.66 -5.67
CA ILE A 215 4.25 8.78 -6.86
C ILE A 215 3.30 7.58 -6.73
N GLU A 216 3.13 6.98 -5.55
CA GLU A 216 2.18 5.89 -5.34
C GLU A 216 0.73 6.29 -5.63
N VAL A 217 0.33 7.52 -5.28
CA VAL A 217 -1.02 8.05 -5.63
C VAL A 217 -1.16 8.17 -7.14
N ILE A 218 -0.18 8.77 -7.81
CA ILE A 218 -0.19 8.93 -9.27
C ILE A 218 -0.20 7.57 -9.97
N LEU A 219 0.54 6.59 -9.47
CA LEU A 219 0.56 5.23 -10.03
C LEU A 219 -0.80 4.54 -9.90
N ALA A 220 -1.50 4.68 -8.77
CA ALA A 220 -2.84 4.14 -8.61
C ALA A 220 -3.81 4.71 -9.68
N GLU A 221 -3.72 6.01 -9.95
CA GLU A 221 -4.50 6.67 -11.01
C GLU A 221 -4.11 6.17 -12.41
N LEU A 222 -2.81 6.10 -12.71
CA LEU A 222 -2.30 5.65 -14.02
C LEU A 222 -2.66 4.19 -14.33
N TRP A 223 -2.55 3.29 -13.35
CA TRP A 223 -3.01 1.91 -13.53
C TRP A 223 -4.52 1.84 -13.72
N ALA A 224 -5.30 2.61 -12.95
CA ALA A 224 -6.76 2.64 -13.09
C ALA A 224 -7.20 3.12 -14.49
N GLU A 225 -6.48 4.07 -15.07
CA GLU A 225 -6.71 4.54 -16.44
C GLU A 225 -6.37 3.46 -17.48
N ARG A 226 -5.21 2.78 -17.32
CA ARG A 226 -4.71 1.76 -18.26
C ARG A 226 -5.47 0.45 -18.19
N GLU A 227 -5.96 0.08 -17.01
CA GLU A 227 -6.65 -1.19 -16.75
C GLU A 227 -8.17 -1.02 -16.63
N ARG A 228 -8.74 0.05 -17.15
CA ARG A 228 -10.17 0.43 -17.00
C ARG A 228 -11.16 -0.69 -17.36
N ALA A 229 -10.82 -1.54 -18.34
CA ALA A 229 -11.68 -2.61 -18.82
C ALA A 229 -11.26 -4.01 -18.32
N SER A 230 -10.23 -4.09 -17.47
CA SER A 230 -9.63 -5.39 -17.08
C SER A 230 -10.34 -6.08 -15.90
N GLY A 231 -11.21 -5.37 -15.19
CA GLY A 231 -11.79 -5.83 -13.92
C GLY A 231 -10.83 -5.72 -12.72
N VAL A 232 -9.65 -5.11 -12.90
CA VAL A 232 -8.70 -4.80 -11.84
C VAL A 232 -8.91 -3.37 -11.36
N SER A 233 -9.21 -3.17 -10.09
CA SER A 233 -9.35 -1.84 -9.47
C SER A 233 -8.07 -1.45 -8.74
N PHE A 234 -7.68 -0.19 -8.86
CA PHE A 234 -6.51 0.38 -8.20
C PHE A 234 -6.93 1.50 -7.25
N ALA A 235 -6.28 1.57 -6.10
CA ALA A 235 -6.49 2.61 -5.12
C ALA A 235 -5.21 2.87 -4.32
N SER A 236 -5.07 4.06 -3.79
CA SER A 236 -4.08 4.39 -2.78
C SER A 236 -4.78 4.84 -1.49
N PHE A 237 -4.13 4.69 -0.35
CA PHE A 237 -4.73 5.12 0.91
C PHE A 237 -3.71 5.71 1.89
N HIS A 238 -4.21 6.49 2.84
CA HIS A 238 -3.47 6.98 3.99
C HIS A 238 -3.97 6.28 5.26
N PRO A 239 -3.08 5.61 6.02
CA PRO A 239 -3.47 4.86 7.22
C PRO A 239 -3.77 5.76 8.45
N GLY A 240 -3.48 7.06 8.39
CA GLY A 240 -3.38 7.93 9.55
C GLY A 240 -1.98 7.88 10.17
N TRP A 241 -1.83 8.42 11.35
CA TRP A 241 -0.59 8.35 12.14
C TRP A 241 -0.65 7.12 13.05
N VAL A 242 0.07 6.09 12.65
CA VAL A 242 0.00 4.76 13.28
C VAL A 242 1.25 4.51 14.12
N ASP A 243 1.06 4.02 15.35
CA ASP A 243 2.15 3.56 16.22
C ASP A 243 2.76 2.29 15.63
N THR A 244 3.89 2.44 14.97
CA THR A 244 4.61 1.34 14.31
C THR A 244 6.11 1.46 14.58
N PRO A 245 6.83 0.33 14.60
CA PRO A 245 8.30 0.35 14.71
C PRO A 245 8.97 1.19 13.61
N GLY A 246 8.36 1.23 12.42
CA GLY A 246 8.83 2.07 11.31
C GLY A 246 8.72 3.57 11.60
N LEU A 247 7.60 4.02 12.18
CA LEU A 247 7.42 5.42 12.58
C LEU A 247 8.37 5.80 13.72
N GLU A 248 8.47 4.94 14.74
CA GLU A 248 9.35 5.16 15.90
C GLU A 248 10.81 5.32 15.48
N SER A 249 11.31 4.43 14.62
CA SER A 249 12.70 4.46 14.15
C SER A 249 13.00 5.62 13.20
N SER A 250 12.04 6.01 12.36
CA SER A 250 12.25 7.03 11.32
C SER A 250 11.99 8.45 11.83
N LEU A 251 11.03 8.64 12.73
CA LEU A 251 10.61 9.93 13.28
C LEU A 251 10.47 9.89 14.83
N PRO A 252 11.54 9.62 15.58
CA PRO A 252 11.46 9.31 17.02
C PRO A 252 10.93 10.49 17.87
N ARG A 253 11.21 11.75 17.48
CA ARG A 253 10.67 12.93 18.19
C ARG A 253 9.16 13.07 17.97
N PHE A 254 8.71 12.90 16.73
CA PHE A 254 7.30 12.94 16.38
C PHE A 254 6.53 11.81 17.07
N HIS A 255 7.06 10.58 17.02
CA HIS A 255 6.49 9.42 17.68
C HIS A 255 6.32 9.67 19.19
N ARG A 256 7.39 10.08 19.90
CA ARG A 256 7.35 10.33 21.34
C ARG A 256 6.32 11.37 21.75
N LEU A 257 6.21 12.46 20.97
CA LEU A 257 5.27 13.57 21.27
C LEU A 257 3.81 13.17 21.05
N LEU A 258 3.53 12.40 19.98
CA LEU A 258 2.16 12.09 19.58
C LEU A 258 1.70 10.68 19.96
N ARG A 259 2.55 9.88 20.61
CA ARG A 259 2.26 8.47 20.94
C ARG A 259 0.87 8.25 21.56
N PRO A 260 0.37 9.05 22.52
CA PRO A 260 -0.97 8.85 23.10
C PRO A 260 -2.13 9.07 22.11
N LEU A 261 -1.85 9.71 20.97
CA LEU A 261 -2.83 10.06 19.95
C LEU A 261 -2.69 9.22 18.68
N LEU A 262 -1.62 8.43 18.58
CA LEU A 262 -1.39 7.57 17.43
C LEU A 262 -2.49 6.49 17.35
N ARG A 263 -2.75 6.04 16.15
CA ARG A 263 -3.59 4.88 15.86
C ARG A 263 -2.85 3.60 16.22
N ASP A 264 -3.56 2.58 16.62
CA ASP A 264 -3.02 1.21 16.61
C ASP A 264 -2.93 0.66 15.17
N ALA A 265 -2.29 -0.50 15.04
CA ALA A 265 -2.08 -1.14 13.75
C ALA A 265 -3.40 -1.55 13.06
N ASP A 266 -4.41 -1.96 13.84
CA ASP A 266 -5.73 -2.34 13.33
C ASP A 266 -6.47 -1.16 12.71
N GLN A 267 -6.43 -0.01 13.38
CA GLN A 267 -7.00 1.24 12.87
C GLN A 267 -6.28 1.69 11.59
N GLY A 268 -4.96 1.49 11.53
CA GLY A 268 -4.14 1.78 10.34
C GLY A 268 -4.46 0.87 9.15
N ALA A 269 -4.72 -0.40 9.39
CA ALA A 269 -5.02 -1.40 8.38
C ALA A 269 -6.46 -1.30 7.83
N ASP A 270 -7.37 -0.68 8.58
CA ASP A 270 -8.80 -0.73 8.31
C ASP A 270 -9.20 -0.34 6.88
N THR A 271 -8.74 0.81 6.40
CA THR A 271 -9.07 1.29 5.05
C THR A 271 -8.54 0.35 3.97
N ALA A 272 -7.33 -0.21 4.14
CA ALA A 272 -6.75 -1.16 3.18
C ALA A 272 -7.58 -2.45 3.10
N VAL A 273 -7.93 -3.02 4.25
CA VAL A 273 -8.76 -4.24 4.34
C VAL A 273 -10.13 -3.99 3.74
N TRP A 274 -10.76 -2.85 4.06
CA TRP A 274 -12.04 -2.46 3.49
C TRP A 274 -11.99 -2.32 1.97
N LEU A 275 -10.96 -1.66 1.43
CA LEU A 275 -10.76 -1.52 -0.03
C LEU A 275 -10.60 -2.87 -0.73
N LEU A 276 -9.91 -3.83 -0.10
CA LEU A 276 -9.74 -5.18 -0.66
C LEU A 276 -11.02 -6.03 -0.58
N ALA A 277 -11.85 -5.81 0.44
CA ALA A 277 -13.05 -6.61 0.70
C ALA A 277 -14.35 -6.01 0.14
N THR A 278 -14.37 -4.71 -0.20
CA THR A 278 -15.57 -4.01 -0.65
C THR A 278 -15.91 -4.34 -2.10
N ALA A 279 -17.19 -4.37 -2.46
CA ALA A 279 -17.65 -4.58 -3.83
C ALA A 279 -17.10 -3.51 -4.79
N ALA A 280 -16.72 -3.90 -6.00
CA ALA A 280 -16.10 -3.01 -6.98
C ALA A 280 -16.95 -1.77 -7.32
N SER A 281 -18.28 -1.88 -7.23
CA SER A 281 -19.24 -0.78 -7.46
C SER A 281 -19.15 0.35 -6.43
N GLU A 282 -18.62 0.07 -5.23
CA GLU A 282 -18.47 1.04 -4.15
C GLU A 282 -17.15 1.81 -4.23
N GLN A 283 -16.23 1.34 -5.05
CA GLN A 283 -14.90 1.94 -5.18
C GLN A 283 -14.85 2.95 -6.34
N ARG A 284 -13.98 3.93 -6.18
CA ARG A 284 -13.59 4.87 -7.24
C ARG A 284 -12.19 4.50 -7.70
N PRO A 285 -12.02 3.83 -8.85
CA PRO A 285 -10.70 3.39 -9.33
C PRO A 285 -9.72 4.57 -9.41
N GLY A 286 -8.49 4.34 -8.94
CA GLY A 286 -7.45 5.38 -8.90
C GLY A 286 -7.54 6.34 -7.72
N ALA A 287 -8.66 6.38 -6.98
CA ALA A 287 -8.84 7.35 -5.92
C ALA A 287 -7.86 7.15 -4.75
N PHE A 288 -7.55 8.27 -4.09
CA PHE A 288 -6.86 8.29 -2.81
C PHE A 288 -7.86 8.25 -1.66
N TRP A 289 -7.64 7.39 -0.67
CA TRP A 289 -8.58 7.10 0.40
C TRP A 289 -8.02 7.39 1.78
N HIS A 290 -8.88 7.81 2.70
CA HIS A 290 -8.59 7.89 4.12
C HIS A 290 -9.87 7.67 4.91
N ASP A 291 -9.81 6.72 5.87
CA ASP A 291 -10.96 6.33 6.69
C ASP A 291 -12.21 5.99 5.86
N ARG A 292 -12.02 5.04 4.92
CA ARG A 292 -13.04 4.52 4.00
C ARG A 292 -13.74 5.56 3.13
N ARG A 293 -13.15 6.74 2.97
CA ARG A 293 -13.68 7.81 2.10
C ARG A 293 -12.65 8.29 1.10
N PRO A 294 -13.05 8.57 -0.13
CA PRO A 294 -12.15 9.17 -1.10
C PRO A 294 -11.81 10.60 -0.68
N ARG A 295 -10.54 10.96 -0.82
CA ARG A 295 -9.99 12.27 -0.50
C ARG A 295 -9.39 12.92 -1.75
N PRO A 296 -9.35 14.25 -1.81
CA PRO A 296 -8.62 14.94 -2.87
C PRO A 296 -7.16 14.48 -2.91
N ALA A 297 -6.64 14.14 -4.09
CA ALA A 297 -5.22 13.83 -4.27
C ALA A 297 -4.34 15.07 -4.10
N HIS A 298 -4.91 16.28 -4.25
CA HIS A 298 -4.21 17.55 -4.13
C HIS A 298 -4.98 18.49 -3.20
N ARG A 299 -4.27 19.05 -2.21
CA ARG A 299 -4.81 20.12 -1.34
C ARG A 299 -4.33 21.50 -1.75
N VAL A 300 -3.24 21.56 -2.50
CA VAL A 300 -2.61 22.81 -2.95
C VAL A 300 -2.26 22.73 -4.44
N PRO A 301 -2.45 23.83 -5.20
CA PRO A 301 -2.31 23.77 -6.66
C PRO A 301 -0.93 23.38 -7.16
N TRP A 302 0.14 23.76 -6.45
CA TRP A 302 1.52 23.50 -6.89
C TRP A 302 1.95 22.02 -6.81
N THR A 303 1.15 21.15 -6.18
CA THR A 303 1.41 19.70 -6.16
C THR A 303 0.82 18.99 -7.36
N ARG A 304 0.00 19.66 -8.17
CA ARG A 304 -0.61 19.06 -9.36
C ARG A 304 0.43 18.84 -10.44
N GLU A 305 0.47 17.64 -10.93
CA GLU A 305 1.22 17.24 -12.13
C GLU A 305 0.35 17.38 -13.37
N SER A 306 0.99 17.65 -14.50
CA SER A 306 0.39 17.62 -15.83
C SER A 306 0.35 16.18 -16.37
N ASP A 307 -0.49 15.94 -17.38
CA ASP A 307 -0.52 14.65 -18.07
C ASP A 307 0.83 14.30 -18.69
N ALA A 308 1.57 15.27 -19.21
CA ALA A 308 2.92 15.06 -19.71
C ALA A 308 3.90 14.60 -18.63
N GLU A 309 3.82 15.16 -17.40
CA GLU A 309 4.63 14.71 -16.26
C GLU A 309 4.25 13.28 -15.81
N ARG A 310 2.95 12.94 -15.82
CA ARG A 310 2.42 11.59 -15.52
C ARG A 310 2.93 10.56 -16.53
N HIS A 311 2.85 10.85 -17.83
CA HIS A 311 3.37 9.97 -18.86
C HIS A 311 4.89 9.80 -18.77
N ARG A 312 5.61 10.87 -18.46
CA ARG A 312 7.06 10.80 -18.26
C ARG A 312 7.44 9.94 -17.06
N LEU A 313 6.71 10.07 -15.95
CA LEU A 313 6.89 9.18 -14.79
C LEU A 313 6.75 7.72 -15.19
N TRP A 314 5.66 7.36 -15.87
CA TRP A 314 5.41 5.97 -16.28
C TRP A 314 6.54 5.43 -17.17
N ASN A 315 6.90 6.18 -18.20
CA ASN A 315 7.94 5.77 -19.15
C ASN A 315 9.30 5.62 -18.47
N GLU A 316 9.62 6.51 -17.54
CA GLU A 316 10.87 6.44 -16.79
C GLU A 316 10.90 5.24 -15.83
N LEU A 317 9.82 4.93 -15.14
CA LEU A 317 9.72 3.73 -14.31
C LEU A 317 9.81 2.45 -15.16
N ALA A 318 9.18 2.40 -16.31
CA ALA A 318 9.29 1.29 -17.25
C ALA A 318 10.74 1.11 -17.72
N ARG A 319 11.41 2.21 -18.08
CA ARG A 319 12.82 2.21 -18.50
C ARG A 319 13.75 1.73 -17.37
N ILE A 320 13.59 2.27 -16.15
CA ILE A 320 14.44 1.91 -15.00
C ILE A 320 14.26 0.44 -14.62
N THR A 321 13.02 -0.02 -14.57
CA THR A 321 12.72 -1.40 -14.21
C THR A 321 12.98 -2.38 -15.35
N GLY A 322 13.19 -1.92 -16.58
CA GLY A 322 13.30 -2.77 -17.78
C GLY A 322 11.99 -3.51 -18.10
N TRP A 323 10.86 -3.03 -17.57
CA TRP A 323 9.54 -3.60 -17.88
C TRP A 323 9.01 -3.05 -19.20
N SER A 324 8.43 -3.93 -20.04
CA SER A 324 7.77 -3.55 -21.29
C SER A 324 6.32 -4.05 -21.33
N GLU A 325 5.49 -3.39 -22.15
CA GLU A 325 4.10 -3.83 -22.33
C GLU A 325 3.97 -5.20 -23.00
N GLU A 326 5.00 -5.67 -23.70
CA GLU A 326 5.08 -7.00 -24.31
C GLU A 326 5.14 -8.12 -23.24
N GLU A 327 5.68 -7.82 -22.05
CA GLU A 327 5.65 -8.75 -20.90
C GLU A 327 4.23 -8.96 -20.34
N LYS A 328 3.22 -8.14 -20.75
CA LYS A 328 1.81 -8.31 -20.36
C LYS A 328 1.14 -9.58 -20.90
N GLY A 329 1.70 -10.15 -21.94
CA GLY A 329 1.18 -11.33 -22.62
C GLY A 329 2.06 -12.55 -22.42
N GLY A 330 2.38 -12.91 -21.16
CA GLY A 330 3.12 -14.14 -20.87
C GLY A 330 2.57 -15.30 -21.67
N ARG A 331 3.45 -15.91 -22.49
CA ARG A 331 3.22 -17.05 -23.39
C ARG A 331 2.68 -18.26 -22.66
#